data_fbff7b86f53dc6fa23758122fe20d28f
#
_entry.id   fbff7b86f53dc6fa23758122fe20d28f
#
_cell.length_a   1.000
_cell.length_b   1.000
_cell.length_c   1.000
_cell.angle_alpha   90.00
_cell.angle_beta   90.00
_cell.angle_gamma   90.00
#
_symmetry.space_group_name_H-M   'P 1'
#
loop_
_entity.id
_entity.type
_entity.pdbx_description
1 polymer ?
#
loop_
_entity_poly.entity_id
_entity_poly.type
_entity_poly.pdbx_seq_one_letter_code
_entity_poly.pdbx_strand_id
1 'polypeptide(L)'
;KEIIDRLIVAKQSADLCTPIFNQEVAARYMEKGYYDRNLQKTIELYRHKRDLMHQYLTEYMPEGVTWTRPDGGLFLLLTMPEGLDARDLFDIAIKENVAFVIGEVFFCDGKGQNTLRLNFSYVSDEDMLEGVKRLANAIRKLMGK
;
A
#
# COMPACT_ATOMS: atom_id res chain seq x y z
N LYS A 1 10.84 10.12 27.78
CA LYS A 1 11.59 11.39 27.75
C LYS A 1 12.84 11.25 26.87
N GLU A 2 13.72 10.30 27.12
CA GLU A 2 14.99 10.11 26.38
C GLU A 2 14.80 9.99 24.85
N ILE A 3 13.82 9.23 24.39
CA ILE A 3 13.50 9.09 22.94
C ILE A 3 13.13 10.44 22.34
N ILE A 4 12.27 11.23 23.03
CA ILE A 4 11.84 12.55 22.56
C ILE A 4 13.04 13.50 22.45
N ASP A 5 13.95 13.49 23.44
CA ASP A 5 15.13 14.35 23.43
C ASP A 5 16.04 14.01 22.22
N ARG A 6 16.17 12.72 21.85
CA ARG A 6 16.91 12.28 20.66
C ARG A 6 16.21 12.70 19.35
N LEU A 7 14.88 12.61 19.31
CA LEU A 7 14.09 13.05 18.13
C LEU A 7 14.18 14.57 17.92
N ILE A 8 14.21 15.38 19.00
CA ILE A 8 14.42 16.82 18.91
C ILE A 8 15.77 17.14 18.25
N VAL A 9 16.84 16.46 18.67
CA VAL A 9 18.18 16.66 18.07
C VAL A 9 18.17 16.23 16.60
N ALA A 10 17.58 15.10 16.27
CA ALA A 10 17.47 14.63 14.89
C ALA A 10 16.69 15.60 14.00
N LYS A 11 15.58 16.15 14.51
CA LYS A 11 14.77 17.15 13.78
C LYS A 11 15.55 18.44 13.50
N GLN A 12 16.37 18.91 14.44
CA GLN A 12 17.23 20.09 14.22
C GLN A 12 18.17 19.91 13.03
N SER A 13 18.67 18.67 12.83
CA SER A 13 19.54 18.36 11.69
C SER A 13 18.78 18.18 10.37
N ALA A 14 17.51 17.80 10.43
CA ALA A 14 16.68 17.53 9.25
C ALA A 14 16.11 18.82 8.62
N ASP A 15 15.44 19.67 9.39
CA ASP A 15 14.77 20.86 8.86
C ASP A 15 14.74 22.05 9.83
N LEU A 16 15.29 21.92 11.03
CA LEU A 16 15.25 22.87 12.14
C LEU A 16 13.81 23.28 12.52
N CYS A 17 13.06 23.84 11.56
CA CYS A 17 11.62 24.09 11.65
C CYS A 17 10.98 24.04 10.26
N THR A 18 9.72 23.60 10.24
CA THR A 18 8.90 23.64 9.02
C THR A 18 8.66 25.09 8.59
N PRO A 19 8.75 25.43 7.29
CA PRO A 19 8.53 26.80 6.81
C PRO A 19 7.20 27.38 7.30
N ILE A 20 7.22 28.58 7.85
CA ILE A 20 6.04 29.26 8.42
C ILE A 20 4.90 29.38 7.41
N PHE A 21 5.22 29.67 6.14
CA PHE A 21 4.20 29.75 5.09
C PHE A 21 3.39 28.46 4.98
N ASN A 22 4.04 27.31 4.99
CA ASN A 22 3.36 26.01 4.91
C ASN A 22 2.49 25.75 6.15
N GLN A 23 2.95 26.17 7.33
CA GLN A 23 2.19 26.05 8.57
C GLN A 23 0.94 26.94 8.53
N GLU A 24 1.05 28.20 8.08
CA GLU A 24 -0.10 29.11 7.93
C GLU A 24 -1.12 28.59 6.91
N VAL A 25 -0.67 28.07 5.76
CA VAL A 25 -1.57 27.45 4.76
C VAL A 25 -2.33 26.28 5.38
N ALA A 26 -1.64 25.39 6.09
CA ALA A 26 -2.28 24.26 6.77
C ALA A 26 -3.28 24.71 7.83
N ALA A 27 -2.90 25.67 8.67
CA ALA A 27 -3.78 26.23 9.71
C ALA A 27 -5.05 26.83 9.10
N ARG A 28 -4.91 27.67 8.07
CA ARG A 28 -6.06 28.28 7.38
C ARG A 28 -6.97 27.25 6.70
N TYR A 29 -6.36 26.21 6.12
CA TYR A 29 -7.12 25.11 5.50
C TYR A 29 -7.98 24.37 6.53
N MET A 30 -7.43 24.10 7.71
CA MET A 30 -8.14 23.47 8.82
C MET A 30 -9.20 24.40 9.43
N GLU A 31 -8.86 25.67 9.76
CA GLU A 31 -9.79 26.65 10.31
C GLU A 31 -11.04 26.86 9.44
N LYS A 32 -10.89 26.80 8.11
CA LYS A 32 -12.01 26.91 7.16
C LYS A 32 -12.82 25.62 7.00
N GLY A 33 -12.47 24.55 7.72
CA GLY A 33 -13.13 23.26 7.67
C GLY A 33 -12.97 22.51 6.32
N TYR A 34 -12.01 22.93 5.50
CA TYR A 34 -11.73 22.24 4.23
C TYR A 34 -11.14 20.86 4.47
N TYR A 35 -10.30 20.74 5.52
CA TYR A 35 -9.71 19.45 5.90
C TYR A 35 -10.79 18.41 6.21
N ASP A 36 -11.71 18.73 7.11
CA ASP A 36 -12.75 17.77 7.54
C ASP A 36 -13.66 17.35 6.39
N ARG A 37 -14.06 18.32 5.55
CA ARG A 37 -14.88 18.03 4.36
C ARG A 37 -14.17 17.13 3.35
N ASN A 38 -12.88 17.37 3.13
CA ASN A 38 -12.08 16.54 2.22
C ASN A 38 -11.82 15.16 2.80
N LEU A 39 -11.57 15.08 4.12
CA LEU A 39 -11.32 13.84 4.82
C LEU A 39 -12.50 12.87 4.69
N GLN A 40 -13.73 13.33 4.87
CA GLN A 40 -14.92 12.49 4.72
C GLN A 40 -15.02 11.88 3.31
N LYS A 41 -14.84 12.70 2.28
CA LYS A 41 -14.83 12.23 0.88
C LYS A 41 -13.72 11.20 0.61
N THR A 42 -12.54 11.46 1.17
CA THR A 42 -11.39 10.56 1.03
C THR A 42 -11.63 9.22 1.72
N ILE A 43 -12.22 9.22 2.92
CA ILE A 43 -12.58 8.00 3.65
C ILE A 43 -13.59 7.16 2.85
N GLU A 44 -14.62 7.79 2.31
CA GLU A 44 -15.63 7.10 1.49
C GLU A 44 -15.01 6.48 0.22
N LEU A 45 -14.19 7.26 -0.50
CA LEU A 45 -13.49 6.80 -1.69
C LEU A 45 -12.58 5.61 -1.39
N TYR A 46 -11.73 5.71 -0.35
CA TYR A 46 -10.78 4.65 -0.05
C TYR A 46 -11.43 3.41 0.57
N ARG A 47 -12.54 3.57 1.28
CA ARG A 47 -13.36 2.43 1.71
C ARG A 47 -13.90 1.66 0.49
N HIS A 48 -14.49 2.35 -0.48
CA HIS A 48 -14.95 1.74 -1.72
C HIS A 48 -13.81 0.99 -2.45
N LYS A 49 -12.68 1.66 -2.65
CA LYS A 49 -11.50 1.08 -3.32
C LYS A 49 -10.94 -0.15 -2.58
N ARG A 50 -10.85 -0.09 -1.26
CA ARG A 50 -10.43 -1.22 -0.42
C ARG A 50 -11.35 -2.41 -0.57
N ASP A 51 -12.64 -2.18 -0.44
CA ASP A 51 -13.65 -3.23 -0.48
C ASP A 51 -13.70 -3.89 -1.87
N LEU A 52 -13.56 -3.09 -2.92
CA LEU A 52 -13.46 -3.57 -4.30
C LEU A 52 -12.19 -4.41 -4.54
N MET A 53 -11.04 -3.95 -4.04
CA MET A 53 -9.80 -4.74 -4.09
C MET A 53 -9.97 -6.09 -3.39
N HIS A 54 -10.59 -6.12 -2.20
CA HIS A 54 -10.88 -7.37 -1.50
C HIS A 54 -11.78 -8.30 -2.29
N GLN A 55 -12.81 -7.76 -2.91
CA GLN A 55 -13.72 -8.54 -3.77
C GLN A 55 -12.94 -9.19 -4.92
N TYR A 56 -12.15 -8.43 -5.65
CA TYR A 56 -11.38 -8.94 -6.79
C TYR A 56 -10.29 -9.93 -6.37
N LEU A 57 -9.60 -9.70 -5.26
CA LEU A 57 -8.63 -10.67 -4.75
C LEU A 57 -9.33 -11.98 -4.35
N THR A 58 -10.51 -11.92 -3.74
CA THR A 58 -11.29 -13.12 -3.38
C THR A 58 -11.72 -13.91 -4.63
N GLU A 59 -12.05 -13.22 -5.71
CA GLU A 59 -12.55 -13.85 -6.94
C GLU A 59 -11.43 -14.45 -7.80
N TYR A 60 -10.27 -13.79 -7.87
CA TYR A 60 -9.25 -14.14 -8.87
C TYR A 60 -7.99 -14.78 -8.33
N MET A 61 -7.65 -14.60 -7.04
CA MET A 61 -6.39 -15.15 -6.51
C MET A 61 -6.39 -16.67 -6.46
N PRO A 62 -5.26 -17.30 -6.77
CA PRO A 62 -5.13 -18.74 -6.63
C PRO A 62 -5.15 -19.18 -5.16
N GLU A 63 -5.50 -20.45 -4.95
CA GLU A 63 -5.50 -21.08 -3.62
C GLU A 63 -4.12 -20.98 -2.95
N GLY A 64 -4.12 -20.71 -1.64
CA GLY A 64 -2.92 -20.54 -0.83
C GLY A 64 -2.41 -19.10 -0.75
N VAL A 65 -2.95 -18.19 -1.55
CA VAL A 65 -2.67 -16.76 -1.45
C VAL A 65 -3.59 -16.13 -0.40
N THR A 66 -3.01 -15.34 0.49
CA THR A 66 -3.74 -14.61 1.54
C THR A 66 -3.38 -13.14 1.54
N TRP A 67 -4.18 -12.30 2.21
CA TRP A 67 -3.90 -10.86 2.32
C TRP A 67 -4.49 -10.26 3.59
N THR A 68 -3.90 -9.16 4.04
CA THR A 68 -4.40 -8.38 5.17
C THR A 68 -5.73 -7.71 4.82
N ARG A 69 -6.57 -7.49 5.84
CA ARG A 69 -7.83 -6.73 5.73
C ARG A 69 -7.75 -5.49 6.62
N PRO A 70 -7.11 -4.41 6.16
CA PRO A 70 -6.93 -3.21 6.97
C PRO A 70 -8.25 -2.44 7.11
N ASP A 71 -8.49 -1.85 8.28
CA ASP A 71 -9.63 -0.96 8.52
C ASP A 71 -9.48 0.40 7.83
N GLY A 72 -8.25 0.76 7.43
CA GLY A 72 -7.94 2.02 6.77
C GLY A 72 -6.58 2.00 6.09
N GLY A 73 -6.09 3.17 5.73
CA GLY A 73 -4.84 3.33 4.98
C GLY A 73 -5.03 3.22 3.47
N LEU A 74 -3.95 2.89 2.75
CA LEU A 74 -3.88 2.90 1.28
C LEU A 74 -3.38 1.58 0.70
N PHE A 75 -2.95 0.65 1.57
CA PHE A 75 -2.22 -0.55 1.18
C PHE A 75 -2.78 -1.79 1.87
N LEU A 76 -2.59 -2.93 1.21
CA LEU A 76 -2.68 -4.24 1.82
C LEU A 76 -1.41 -5.04 1.53
N LEU A 77 -1.10 -6.00 2.38
CA LEU A 77 -0.02 -6.95 2.21
C LEU A 77 -0.61 -8.28 1.76
N LEU A 78 -0.16 -8.76 0.61
CA LEU A 78 -0.50 -10.07 0.07
C LEU A 78 0.64 -11.03 0.37
N THR A 79 0.31 -12.25 0.77
CA THR A 79 1.25 -13.32 1.09
C THR A 79 0.99 -14.50 0.16
N MET A 80 1.99 -14.90 -0.59
CA MET A 80 1.99 -16.11 -1.42
C MET A 80 2.33 -17.34 -0.56
N PRO A 81 2.06 -18.55 -1.05
CA PRO A 81 2.54 -19.79 -0.43
C PRO A 81 4.04 -19.77 -0.12
N GLU A 82 4.43 -20.49 0.91
CA GLU A 82 5.85 -20.64 1.27
C GLU A 82 6.67 -21.25 0.12
N GLY A 83 7.92 -20.81 0.02
CA GLY A 83 8.83 -21.25 -1.05
C GLY A 83 8.74 -20.43 -2.35
N LEU A 84 7.81 -19.49 -2.46
CA LEU A 84 7.77 -18.51 -3.55
C LEU A 84 8.48 -17.21 -3.15
N ASP A 85 9.13 -16.56 -4.11
CA ASP A 85 9.80 -15.28 -3.91
C ASP A 85 9.06 -14.16 -4.70
N ALA A 86 8.80 -13.05 -4.03
CA ALA A 86 8.15 -11.89 -4.65
C ALA A 86 9.07 -11.18 -5.67
N ARG A 87 10.39 -11.42 -5.64
CA ARG A 87 11.31 -10.93 -6.66
C ARG A 87 11.10 -11.67 -7.98
N ASP A 88 11.00 -13.01 -7.92
CA ASP A 88 10.72 -13.83 -9.10
C ASP A 88 9.34 -13.49 -9.68
N LEU A 89 8.34 -13.26 -8.81
CA LEU A 89 7.03 -12.79 -9.24
C LEU A 89 7.10 -11.43 -9.91
N PHE A 90 7.92 -10.50 -9.41
CA PHE A 90 8.04 -9.15 -9.95
C PHE A 90 8.49 -9.17 -11.42
N ASP A 91 9.47 -10.01 -11.76
CA ASP A 91 9.97 -10.17 -13.13
C ASP A 91 8.91 -10.71 -14.11
N ILE A 92 7.99 -11.51 -13.61
CA ILE A 92 6.84 -12.02 -14.38
C ILE A 92 5.77 -10.93 -14.49
N ALA A 93 5.41 -10.30 -13.39
CA ALA A 93 4.34 -9.32 -13.29
C ALA A 93 4.60 -8.06 -14.13
N ILE A 94 5.84 -7.58 -14.20
CA ILE A 94 6.23 -6.44 -15.04
C ILE A 94 5.96 -6.73 -16.52
N LYS A 95 6.18 -7.95 -16.98
CA LYS A 95 5.86 -8.36 -18.37
C LYS A 95 4.36 -8.39 -18.64
N GLU A 96 3.55 -8.52 -17.60
CA GLU A 96 2.09 -8.45 -17.65
C GLU A 96 1.57 -7.02 -17.37
N ASN A 97 2.45 -6.00 -17.32
CA ASN A 97 2.15 -4.61 -16.99
C ASN A 97 1.50 -4.44 -15.59
N VAL A 98 1.95 -5.20 -14.60
CA VAL A 98 1.59 -5.03 -13.19
C VAL A 98 2.84 -4.81 -12.37
N ALA A 99 2.79 -3.81 -11.47
CA ALA A 99 3.85 -3.52 -10.52
C ALA A 99 3.30 -3.53 -9.09
N PHE A 100 4.15 -3.95 -8.16
CA PHE A 100 3.88 -3.94 -6.72
C PHE A 100 5.17 -3.63 -5.96
N VAL A 101 5.09 -3.44 -4.66
CA VAL A 101 6.28 -3.32 -3.82
C VAL A 101 6.57 -4.66 -3.17
N ILE A 102 7.80 -5.16 -3.34
CA ILE A 102 8.28 -6.39 -2.70
C ILE A 102 8.21 -6.20 -1.17
N GLY A 103 7.56 -7.14 -0.47
CA GLY A 103 7.22 -6.98 0.93
C GLY A 103 8.38 -7.15 1.89
N GLU A 104 9.41 -7.92 1.54
CA GLU A 104 10.59 -8.19 2.37
C GLU A 104 11.20 -6.92 2.99
N VAL A 105 11.20 -5.79 2.27
CA VAL A 105 11.74 -4.51 2.74
C VAL A 105 11.02 -3.94 3.99
N PHE A 106 9.85 -4.47 4.33
CA PHE A 106 9.09 -4.07 5.52
C PHE A 106 9.35 -4.95 6.74
N PHE A 107 10.18 -5.98 6.61
CA PHE A 107 10.51 -6.92 7.69
C PHE A 107 11.92 -6.66 8.21
N CYS A 108 12.05 -6.48 9.53
CA CYS A 108 13.34 -6.22 10.17
C CYS A 108 14.21 -7.46 10.35
N ASP A 109 13.65 -8.66 10.18
CA ASP A 109 14.26 -9.96 10.45
C ASP A 109 14.63 -10.75 9.19
N GLY A 110 14.57 -10.10 8.03
CA GLY A 110 14.88 -10.71 6.73
C GLY A 110 13.85 -11.73 6.25
N LYS A 111 12.66 -11.77 6.86
CA LYS A 111 11.54 -12.58 6.39
C LYS A 111 10.71 -11.85 5.33
N GLY A 112 9.60 -12.45 4.92
CA GLY A 112 8.63 -11.82 4.03
C GLY A 112 8.99 -11.88 2.54
N GLN A 113 9.89 -12.78 2.12
CA GLN A 113 10.26 -12.96 0.72
C GLN A 113 9.05 -13.30 -0.16
N ASN A 114 8.05 -13.99 0.40
CA ASN A 114 6.81 -14.35 -0.30
C ASN A 114 5.71 -13.30 -0.17
N THR A 115 6.02 -12.07 0.25
CA THR A 115 5.03 -11.02 0.45
C THR A 115 5.18 -9.89 -0.55
N LEU A 116 4.06 -9.22 -0.84
CA LEU A 116 4.02 -8.03 -1.69
C LEU A 116 2.98 -7.04 -1.20
N ARG A 117 3.28 -5.73 -1.32
CA ARG A 117 2.36 -4.67 -0.95
C ARG A 117 1.64 -4.13 -2.18
N LEU A 118 0.32 -4.13 -2.11
CA LEU A 118 -0.55 -3.55 -3.12
C LEU A 118 -1.13 -2.21 -2.65
N ASN A 119 -1.31 -1.29 -3.59
CA ASN A 119 -1.98 -0.01 -3.38
C ASN A 119 -3.37 -0.05 -4.01
N PHE A 120 -4.41 0.34 -3.28
CA PHE A 120 -5.78 0.41 -3.78
C PHE A 120 -6.28 1.83 -4.01
N SER A 121 -5.49 2.87 -3.70
CA SER A 121 -6.00 4.24 -3.62
C SER A 121 -6.02 4.99 -4.95
N TYR A 122 -5.19 4.62 -5.94
CA TYR A 122 -4.91 5.47 -7.10
C TYR A 122 -5.65 5.04 -8.37
N VAL A 123 -5.61 3.76 -8.72
CA VAL A 123 -6.12 3.24 -10.00
C VAL A 123 -7.64 3.35 -10.13
N SER A 124 -8.16 3.37 -11.37
CA SER A 124 -9.61 3.26 -11.62
C SER A 124 -10.14 1.89 -11.16
N ASP A 125 -11.45 1.73 -11.07
CA ASP A 125 -12.06 0.45 -10.68
C ASP A 125 -11.81 -0.62 -11.76
N GLU A 126 -11.85 -0.21 -13.04
CA GLU A 126 -11.56 -1.05 -14.19
C GLU A 126 -10.09 -1.49 -14.23
N ASP A 127 -9.15 -0.56 -14.03
CA ASP A 127 -7.72 -0.88 -14.00
C ASP A 127 -7.35 -1.75 -12.79
N MET A 128 -8.06 -1.58 -11.66
CA MET A 128 -7.89 -2.43 -10.48
C MET A 128 -8.29 -3.87 -10.80
N LEU A 129 -9.44 -4.08 -11.43
CA LEU A 129 -9.90 -5.40 -11.84
C LEU A 129 -8.90 -6.07 -12.79
N GLU A 130 -8.48 -5.34 -13.81
CA GLU A 130 -7.52 -5.87 -14.79
C GLU A 130 -6.15 -6.16 -14.15
N GLY A 131 -5.66 -5.25 -13.30
CA GLY A 131 -4.41 -5.44 -12.56
C GLY A 131 -4.44 -6.67 -11.66
N VAL A 132 -5.54 -6.90 -10.95
CA VAL A 132 -5.71 -8.09 -10.10
C VAL A 132 -5.72 -9.38 -10.93
N LYS A 133 -6.41 -9.38 -12.08
CA LYS A 133 -6.41 -10.54 -12.99
C LYS A 133 -5.00 -10.88 -13.51
N ARG A 134 -4.26 -9.87 -13.94
CA ARG A 134 -2.88 -10.02 -14.41
C ARG A 134 -1.95 -10.52 -13.31
N LEU A 135 -2.07 -9.96 -12.11
CA LEU A 135 -1.31 -10.40 -10.95
C LEU A 135 -1.61 -11.86 -10.61
N ALA A 136 -2.88 -12.24 -10.61
CA ALA A 136 -3.29 -13.63 -10.37
C ALA A 136 -2.71 -14.60 -11.42
N ASN A 137 -2.68 -14.19 -12.69
CA ASN A 137 -2.05 -14.98 -13.76
C ASN A 137 -0.53 -15.08 -13.58
N ALA A 138 0.14 -14.00 -13.19
CA ALA A 138 1.57 -14.02 -12.90
C ALA A 138 1.90 -14.98 -11.72
N ILE A 139 1.09 -14.94 -10.66
CA ILE A 139 1.25 -15.86 -9.52
C ILE A 139 1.03 -17.32 -9.96
N ARG A 140 0.00 -17.62 -10.75
CA ARG A 140 -0.21 -19.00 -11.28
C ARG A 140 0.97 -19.47 -12.11
N LYS A 141 1.53 -18.61 -12.97
CA LYS A 141 2.75 -18.93 -13.75
C LYS A 141 3.93 -19.26 -12.83
N LEU A 142 4.13 -18.48 -11.78
CA LEU A 142 5.19 -18.73 -10.80
C LEU A 142 4.97 -20.03 -10.02
N MET A 143 3.71 -20.36 -9.70
CA MET A 143 3.34 -21.64 -9.05
C MET A 143 3.45 -22.86 -9.97
N GLY A 144 3.72 -22.70 -11.26
CA GLY A 144 3.75 -23.78 -12.24
C GLY A 144 2.36 -24.35 -12.57
N LYS A 145 1.33 -23.54 -12.46
CA LYS A 145 -0.08 -23.88 -12.69
C LYS A 145 -0.64 -23.16 -13.92
#